data_ddad15fd4c9b4c9304463dfc10e9b488
#
_entry.id   ddad15fd4c9b4c9304463dfc10e9b488
#
_cell.length_a   1.000
_cell.length_b   1.000
_cell.length_c   1.000
_cell.angle_alpha   90.00
_cell.angle_beta   90.00
_cell.angle_gamma   90.00
#
_symmetry.space_group_name_H-M   'P 1'
#
loop_
_entity.id
_entity.type
_entity.pdbx_description
1 polymer ?
#
loop_
_entity_poly.entity_id
_entity_poly.type
_entity_poly.pdbx_seq_one_letter_code
_entity_poly.pdbx_strand_id
1 'polypeptide(L)'
;MILSILESDKDSREMLKTAFAALSVSAFCFVFYLIYNIFSHGVHSPFMTYMFAWPLFLVGVPAGLLYWIDALPGPSLLASLFWNTGTAAVTVSSLLRGIFEIAGNSSVFQHMLMIAGFIMLGIGALLYFAGILLRSRAFSG
;
A
#
# COMPACT_ATOMS: atom_id res chain seq x y z
N MET A 1 -19.44 -8.43 25.12
CA MET A 1 -18.71 -9.65 24.70
C MET A 1 -19.07 -10.07 23.27
N ILE A 2 -20.35 -10.26 22.93
CA ILE A 2 -20.80 -10.60 21.58
C ILE A 2 -20.46 -9.51 20.56
N LEU A 3 -20.64 -8.23 20.91
CA LEU A 3 -20.29 -7.10 20.04
C LEU A 3 -18.80 -7.03 19.73
N SER A 4 -17.93 -7.32 20.69
CA SER A 4 -16.47 -7.34 20.45
C SER A 4 -16.04 -8.50 19.55
N ILE A 5 -16.69 -9.65 19.63
CA ILE A 5 -16.45 -10.80 18.76
C ILE A 5 -16.90 -10.48 17.32
N LEU A 6 -18.08 -9.88 17.16
CA LEU A 6 -18.61 -9.47 15.85
C LEU A 6 -17.77 -8.38 15.21
N GLU A 7 -17.28 -7.44 16.00
CA GLU A 7 -16.39 -6.37 15.52
C GLU A 7 -15.03 -6.93 15.07
N SER A 8 -14.45 -7.85 15.85
CA SER A 8 -13.20 -8.52 15.49
C SER A 8 -13.34 -9.35 14.21
N ASP A 9 -14.43 -10.07 14.02
CA ASP A 9 -14.70 -10.84 12.81
C ASP A 9 -14.86 -9.91 11.58
N LYS A 10 -15.52 -8.78 11.76
CA LYS A 10 -15.66 -7.77 10.70
C LYS A 10 -14.31 -7.18 10.31
N ASP A 11 -13.46 -6.82 11.27
CA ASP A 11 -12.13 -6.28 11.02
C ASP A 11 -11.25 -7.31 10.30
N SER A 12 -11.29 -8.57 10.70
CA SER A 12 -10.57 -9.65 10.04
C SER A 12 -10.99 -9.83 8.58
N ARG A 13 -12.28 -9.76 8.29
CA ARG A 13 -12.79 -9.84 6.91
C ARG A 13 -12.35 -8.66 6.06
N GLU A 14 -12.36 -7.45 6.62
CA GLU A 14 -11.91 -6.26 5.90
C GLU A 14 -10.40 -6.33 5.60
N MET A 15 -9.60 -6.82 6.55
CA MET A 15 -8.16 -7.02 6.33
C MET A 15 -7.90 -8.08 5.25
N LEU A 16 -8.66 -9.15 5.24
CA LEU A 16 -8.56 -10.20 4.22
C LEU A 16 -8.92 -9.66 2.82
N LYS A 17 -9.99 -8.87 2.72
CA LYS A 17 -10.38 -8.20 1.46
C LYS A 17 -9.28 -7.26 0.97
N THR A 18 -8.69 -6.49 1.87
CA THR A 18 -7.58 -5.57 1.57
C THR A 18 -6.35 -6.33 1.07
N ALA A 19 -6.01 -7.46 1.71
CA ALA A 19 -4.92 -8.32 1.28
C ALA A 19 -5.16 -8.89 -0.13
N PHE A 20 -6.36 -9.38 -0.41
CA PHE A 20 -6.72 -9.87 -1.75
C PHE A 20 -6.72 -8.77 -2.81
N ALA A 21 -7.19 -7.58 -2.45
CA ALA A 21 -7.14 -6.42 -3.35
C ALA A 21 -5.69 -6.04 -3.67
N ALA A 22 -4.81 -6.02 -2.68
CA ALA A 22 -3.39 -5.76 -2.86
C ALA A 22 -2.70 -6.81 -3.74
N LEU A 23 -3.02 -8.09 -3.54
CA LEU A 23 -2.53 -9.17 -4.39
C LEU A 23 -3.00 -9.02 -5.84
N SER A 24 -4.26 -8.66 -6.05
CA SER A 24 -4.82 -8.43 -7.38
C SER A 24 -4.13 -7.27 -8.09
N VAL A 25 -3.92 -6.16 -7.40
CA VAL A 25 -3.19 -4.99 -7.94
C VAL A 25 -1.75 -5.34 -8.24
N SER A 26 -1.07 -6.08 -7.36
CA SER A 26 0.30 -6.55 -7.58
C SER A 26 0.40 -7.46 -8.80
N ALA A 27 -0.53 -8.40 -8.95
CA ALA A 27 -0.60 -9.28 -10.11
C ALA A 27 -0.83 -8.48 -11.40
N PHE A 28 -1.70 -7.49 -11.37
CA PHE A 28 -1.93 -6.59 -12.50
C PHE A 28 -0.65 -5.82 -12.87
N CYS A 29 0.05 -5.26 -11.89
CA CYS A 29 1.32 -4.56 -12.10
C CYS A 29 2.38 -5.50 -12.70
N PHE A 30 2.43 -6.74 -12.22
CA PHE A 30 3.37 -7.73 -12.73
C PHE A 30 3.07 -8.11 -14.19
N VAL A 31 1.80 -8.37 -14.53
CA VAL A 31 1.37 -8.64 -15.91
C VAL A 31 1.67 -7.44 -16.81
N PHE A 32 1.40 -6.23 -16.34
CA PHE A 32 1.72 -5.00 -17.06
C PHE A 32 3.22 -4.90 -17.36
N TYR A 33 4.05 -5.20 -16.35
CA TYR A 33 5.51 -5.26 -16.54
C TYR A 33 5.92 -6.27 -17.61
N LEU A 34 5.35 -7.48 -17.59
CA LEU A 34 5.66 -8.50 -18.60
C LEU A 34 5.28 -8.06 -20.01
N ILE A 35 4.09 -7.50 -20.18
CA ILE A 35 3.62 -6.98 -21.48
C ILE A 35 4.56 -5.87 -21.96
N TYR A 36 4.88 -4.92 -21.10
CA TYR A 36 5.74 -3.80 -21.46
C TYR A 36 7.17 -4.25 -21.80
N ASN A 37 7.67 -5.26 -21.09
CA ASN A 37 8.98 -5.85 -21.33
C ASN A 37 9.10 -6.47 -22.74
N ILE A 38 8.01 -7.06 -23.24
CA ILE A 38 7.95 -7.60 -24.61
C ILE A 38 8.11 -6.48 -25.65
N PHE A 39 7.48 -5.33 -25.39
CA PHE A 39 7.49 -4.19 -26.33
C PHE A 39 8.74 -3.29 -26.19
N SER A 40 9.44 -3.32 -25.08
CA SER A 40 10.56 -2.42 -24.79
C SER A 40 11.88 -2.81 -25.48
N HIS A 41 11.90 -3.93 -26.22
CA HIS A 41 13.07 -4.38 -26.98
C HIS A 41 14.36 -4.52 -26.13
N GLY A 42 14.22 -4.92 -24.86
CA GLY A 42 15.35 -5.16 -23.97
C GLY A 42 15.78 -3.95 -23.11
N VAL A 43 15.08 -2.83 -23.19
CA VAL A 43 15.31 -1.71 -22.28
C VAL A 43 14.54 -1.96 -20.99
N HIS A 44 15.25 -2.05 -19.88
CA HIS A 44 14.66 -2.34 -18.57
C HIS A 44 14.80 -1.15 -17.63
N SER A 45 13.71 -0.83 -16.92
CA SER A 45 13.74 0.12 -15.81
C SER A 45 13.57 -0.64 -14.49
N PRO A 46 14.48 -0.47 -13.51
CA PRO A 46 14.31 -1.06 -12.18
C PRO A 46 13.00 -0.66 -11.52
N PHE A 47 12.55 0.58 -11.71
CA PHE A 47 11.31 1.10 -11.14
C PHE A 47 10.09 0.36 -11.66
N MET A 48 10.08 0.01 -12.93
CA MET A 48 8.99 -0.74 -13.54
C MET A 48 9.03 -2.21 -13.13
N THR A 49 10.21 -2.79 -13.03
CA THR A 49 10.40 -4.18 -12.59
C THR A 49 9.88 -4.38 -11.17
N TYR A 50 10.14 -3.45 -10.25
CA TYR A 50 9.73 -3.55 -8.85
C TYR A 50 8.41 -2.86 -8.53
N MET A 51 7.70 -2.34 -9.53
CA MET A 51 6.43 -1.65 -9.33
C MET A 51 5.39 -2.49 -8.58
N PHE A 52 5.31 -3.80 -8.86
CA PHE A 52 4.38 -4.71 -8.21
C PHE A 52 4.67 -4.89 -6.70
N ALA A 53 5.90 -4.64 -6.28
CA ALA A 53 6.31 -4.79 -4.89
C ALA A 53 5.66 -3.75 -3.96
N TRP A 54 5.37 -2.55 -4.46
CA TRP A 54 4.78 -1.50 -3.63
C TRP A 54 3.42 -1.89 -3.05
N PRO A 55 2.40 -2.24 -3.85
CA PRO A 55 1.13 -2.67 -3.26
C PRO A 55 1.26 -3.97 -2.47
N LEU A 56 2.11 -4.89 -2.90
CA LEU A 56 2.31 -6.15 -2.20
C LEU A 56 2.89 -5.93 -0.80
N PHE A 57 4.00 -5.22 -0.68
CA PHE A 57 4.69 -5.04 0.60
C PHE A 57 4.08 -3.95 1.48
N LEU A 58 3.52 -2.88 0.91
CA LEU A 58 2.94 -1.79 1.69
C LEU A 58 1.50 -2.05 2.12
N VAL A 59 0.73 -2.82 1.39
CA VAL A 59 -0.67 -3.11 1.72
C VAL A 59 -0.89 -4.58 1.98
N GLY A 60 -0.42 -5.46 1.10
CA GLY A 60 -0.65 -6.89 1.22
C GLY A 60 -0.02 -7.52 2.46
N VAL A 61 1.24 -7.25 2.71
CA VAL A 61 1.96 -7.79 3.90
C VAL A 61 1.39 -7.22 5.20
N PRO A 62 1.23 -5.90 5.38
CA PRO A 62 0.62 -5.36 6.59
C PRO A 62 -0.80 -5.87 6.82
N ALA A 63 -1.64 -5.93 5.81
CA ALA A 63 -3.00 -6.45 5.93
C ALA A 63 -3.01 -7.94 6.31
N GLY A 64 -2.15 -8.74 5.71
CA GLY A 64 -1.98 -10.15 6.06
C GLY A 64 -1.48 -10.36 7.49
N LEU A 65 -0.53 -9.53 7.93
CA LEU A 65 -0.03 -9.56 9.31
C LEU A 65 -1.10 -9.17 10.32
N LEU A 66 -1.89 -8.14 10.04
CA LEU A 66 -3.00 -7.72 10.89
C LEU A 66 -4.11 -8.79 10.95
N TYR A 67 -4.33 -9.50 9.86
CA TYR A 67 -5.23 -10.65 9.85
C TYR A 67 -4.73 -11.83 10.71
N TRP A 68 -3.43 -12.09 10.65
CA TRP A 68 -2.80 -13.19 11.38
C TRP A 68 -2.59 -12.91 12.87
N ILE A 69 -2.35 -11.64 13.22
CA ILE A 69 -2.09 -11.22 14.61
C ILE A 69 -3.35 -10.54 15.14
N ASP A 70 -4.26 -11.32 15.72
CA ASP A 70 -5.51 -10.81 16.29
C ASP A 70 -5.30 -9.80 17.43
N ALA A 71 -4.11 -9.77 18.02
CA ALA A 71 -3.78 -8.83 19.10
C ALA A 71 -3.62 -7.38 18.64
N LEU A 72 -3.39 -7.14 17.34
CA LEU A 72 -3.22 -5.79 16.81
C LEU A 72 -4.58 -5.20 16.39
N PRO A 73 -4.88 -3.95 16.79
CA PRO A 73 -6.10 -3.29 16.35
C PRO A 73 -6.05 -2.97 14.87
N GLY A 74 -7.19 -3.07 14.20
CA GLY A 74 -7.33 -2.61 12.82
C GLY A 74 -7.07 -1.11 12.68
N PRO A 75 -6.60 -0.65 11.51
CA PRO A 75 -6.38 0.77 11.27
C PRO A 75 -7.70 1.54 11.27
N SER A 76 -7.66 2.81 11.70
CA SER A 76 -8.79 3.70 11.53
C SER A 76 -9.07 3.97 10.05
N LEU A 77 -10.27 4.43 9.73
CA LEU A 77 -10.63 4.76 8.34
C LEU A 77 -9.67 5.79 7.72
N LEU A 78 -9.32 6.84 8.48
CA LEU A 78 -8.38 7.86 8.01
C LEU A 78 -6.98 7.30 7.81
N ALA A 79 -6.46 6.51 8.74
CA ALA A 79 -5.16 5.88 8.61
C ALA A 79 -5.11 4.96 7.38
N SER A 80 -6.14 4.17 7.17
CA SER A 80 -6.27 3.28 6.02
C SER A 80 -6.33 4.05 4.69
N LEU A 81 -7.12 5.13 4.64
CA LEU A 81 -7.23 5.97 3.45
C LEU A 81 -5.88 6.61 3.08
N PHE A 82 -5.19 7.23 4.02
CA PHE A 82 -3.88 7.83 3.77
C PHE A 82 -2.84 6.78 3.35
N TRP A 83 -2.84 5.63 4.00
CA TRP A 83 -1.91 4.56 3.69
C TRP A 83 -2.13 3.99 2.29
N ASN A 84 -3.36 3.67 1.94
CA ASN A 84 -3.70 3.11 0.63
C ASN A 84 -3.49 4.14 -0.50
N THR A 85 -3.87 5.40 -0.28
CA THR A 85 -3.65 6.48 -1.24
C THR A 85 -2.16 6.74 -1.45
N GLY A 86 -1.38 6.75 -0.38
CA GLY A 86 0.08 6.88 -0.46
C GLY A 86 0.73 5.73 -1.24
N THR A 87 0.30 4.50 -0.98
CA THR A 87 0.76 3.32 -1.73
C THR A 87 0.42 3.42 -3.22
N ALA A 88 -0.80 3.84 -3.54
CA ALA A 88 -1.21 4.05 -4.92
C ALA A 88 -0.38 5.14 -5.61
N ALA A 89 -0.12 6.25 -4.93
CA ALA A 89 0.70 7.34 -5.45
C ALA A 89 2.15 6.90 -5.73
N VAL A 90 2.76 6.14 -4.82
CA VAL A 90 4.11 5.59 -5.01
C VAL A 90 4.15 4.59 -6.16
N THR A 91 3.14 3.72 -6.26
CA THR A 91 3.04 2.75 -7.35
C THR A 91 2.90 3.44 -8.70
N VAL A 92 2.01 4.42 -8.83
CA VAL A 92 1.82 5.20 -10.07
C VAL A 92 3.07 6.01 -10.41
N SER A 93 3.74 6.59 -9.41
CA SER A 93 5.00 7.31 -9.61
C SER A 93 6.09 6.39 -10.16
N SER A 94 6.20 5.16 -9.63
CA SER A 94 7.15 4.15 -10.13
C SER A 94 6.84 3.75 -11.57
N LEU A 95 5.56 3.58 -11.91
CA LEU A 95 5.11 3.31 -13.27
C LEU A 95 5.52 4.45 -14.23
N LEU A 96 5.19 5.68 -13.89
CA LEU A 96 5.52 6.85 -14.69
C LEU A 96 7.04 7.00 -14.88
N ARG A 97 7.80 6.80 -13.80
CA ARG A 97 9.24 6.85 -13.86
C ARG A 97 9.81 5.78 -14.80
N GLY A 98 9.30 4.55 -14.72
CA GLY A 98 9.68 3.47 -15.62
C GLY A 98 9.41 3.80 -17.08
N ILE A 99 8.24 4.34 -17.38
CA ILE A 99 7.85 4.77 -18.74
C ILE A 99 8.79 5.88 -19.25
N PHE A 100 9.05 6.90 -18.43
CA PHE A 100 9.92 8.02 -18.83
C PHE A 100 11.38 7.58 -19.01
N GLU A 101 11.90 6.71 -18.16
CA GLU A 101 13.26 6.16 -18.31
C GLU A 101 13.40 5.38 -19.62
N ILE A 102 12.42 4.57 -20.00
CA ILE A 102 12.44 3.81 -21.25
C ILE A 102 12.26 4.73 -22.45
N ALA A 103 11.47 5.80 -22.32
CA ALA A 103 11.29 6.81 -23.35
C ALA A 103 12.50 7.77 -23.49
N GLY A 104 13.50 7.64 -22.62
CA GLY A 104 14.68 8.52 -22.64
C GLY A 104 14.39 9.95 -22.16
N ASN A 105 13.33 10.13 -21.39
CA ASN A 105 12.88 11.44 -20.90
C ASN A 105 12.82 11.46 -19.37
N SER A 106 12.75 12.64 -18.77
CA SER A 106 12.56 12.80 -17.33
C SER A 106 11.48 13.84 -17.05
N SER A 107 10.70 13.60 -16.01
CA SER A 107 9.64 14.53 -15.61
C SER A 107 9.74 14.82 -14.09
N VAL A 108 9.56 16.08 -13.74
CA VAL A 108 9.54 16.52 -12.34
C VAL A 108 8.29 15.98 -11.62
N PHE A 109 7.20 15.79 -12.34
CA PHE A 109 5.92 15.33 -11.79
C PHE A 109 6.03 13.96 -11.12
N GLN A 110 6.82 13.04 -11.65
CA GLN A 110 7.02 11.72 -11.04
C GLN A 110 7.68 11.81 -9.67
N HIS A 111 8.65 12.71 -9.51
CA HIS A 111 9.31 12.93 -8.21
C HIS A 111 8.35 13.57 -7.20
N MET A 112 7.57 14.56 -7.63
CA MET A 112 6.56 15.19 -6.78
C MET A 112 5.51 14.18 -6.31
N LEU A 113 5.03 13.33 -7.20
CA LEU A 113 4.05 12.30 -6.87
C LEU A 113 4.64 11.25 -5.90
N MET A 114 5.91 10.87 -6.07
CA MET A 114 6.59 9.95 -5.17
C MET A 114 6.75 10.54 -3.78
N ILE A 115 7.16 11.80 -3.68
CA ILE A 115 7.29 12.52 -2.40
C ILE A 115 5.93 12.64 -1.73
N ALA A 116 4.89 13.04 -2.45
CA ALA A 116 3.52 13.11 -1.94
C ALA A 116 3.03 11.76 -1.44
N GLY A 117 3.31 10.67 -2.16
CA GLY A 117 2.99 9.31 -1.75
C GLY A 117 3.67 8.90 -0.44
N PHE A 118 4.95 9.18 -0.28
CA PHE A 118 5.68 8.91 0.97
C PHE A 118 5.20 9.77 2.13
N ILE A 119 4.86 11.03 1.89
CA ILE A 119 4.26 11.90 2.92
C ILE A 119 2.92 11.33 3.38
N MET A 120 2.07 10.90 2.47
CA MET A 120 0.79 10.26 2.80
C MET A 120 0.95 8.96 3.57
N LEU A 121 1.92 8.12 3.20
CA LEU A 121 2.27 6.92 3.96
C LEU A 121 2.73 7.25 5.38
N GLY A 122 3.55 8.27 5.54
CA GLY A 122 4.00 8.74 6.85
C GLY A 122 2.84 9.23 7.72
N ILE A 123 1.92 10.00 7.15
CA ILE A 123 0.71 10.47 7.85
C ILE A 123 -0.17 9.28 8.24
N GLY A 124 -0.39 8.32 7.35
CA GLY A 124 -1.16 7.11 7.63
C GLY A 124 -0.56 6.29 8.77
N ALA A 125 0.77 6.12 8.78
CA ALA A 125 1.48 5.43 9.86
C ALA A 125 1.35 6.16 11.19
N LEU A 126 1.51 7.49 11.21
CA LEU A 126 1.34 8.31 12.41
C LEU A 126 -0.08 8.21 12.97
N LEU A 127 -1.10 8.25 12.11
CA LEU A 127 -2.49 8.10 12.52
C LEU A 127 -2.75 6.70 13.11
N TYR A 128 -2.17 5.67 12.56
CA TYR A 128 -2.28 4.30 13.07
C TYR A 128 -1.65 4.18 14.47
N PHE A 129 -0.43 4.65 14.65
CA PHE A 129 0.25 4.61 15.94
C PHE A 129 -0.42 5.50 16.99
N ALA A 130 -0.89 6.70 16.61
CA ALA A 130 -1.67 7.55 17.49
C ALA A 130 -2.96 6.86 17.95
N GLY A 131 -3.64 6.16 17.07
CA GLY A 131 -4.83 5.36 17.40
C GLY A 131 -4.53 4.26 18.41
N ILE A 132 -3.40 3.55 18.27
CA ILE A 132 -2.95 2.52 19.22
C ILE A 132 -2.66 3.16 20.59
N LEU A 133 -1.94 4.26 20.63
CA LEU A 133 -1.59 4.95 21.88
C LEU A 133 -2.83 5.47 22.62
N LEU A 134 -3.80 6.02 21.89
CA LEU A 134 -5.06 6.47 22.48
C LEU A 134 -5.88 5.31 23.06
N ARG A 135 -5.94 4.18 22.37
CA ARG A 135 -6.59 2.96 22.90
C ARG A 135 -5.89 2.44 24.14
N SER A 136 -4.56 2.40 24.14
CA SER A 136 -3.76 1.98 25.29
C SER A 136 -4.03 2.86 26.51
N ARG A 137 -4.13 4.18 26.33
CA ARG A 137 -4.47 5.11 27.43
C ARG A 137 -5.90 4.93 27.94
N ALA A 138 -6.84 4.66 27.06
CA ALA A 138 -8.22 4.41 27.43
C ALA A 138 -8.38 3.14 28.30
N PHE A 139 -7.53 2.13 28.08
CA PHE A 139 -7.54 0.90 28.88
C PHE A 139 -6.75 0.99 30.20
N SER A 140 -5.82 1.94 30.31
CA SER A 140 -5.03 2.14 31.54
C SER A 140 -5.67 3.10 32.55
N GLY A 141 -6.73 3.76 32.17
CA GLY A 141 -7.55 4.59 33.05
C GLY A 141 -8.79 3.86 33.47
#